data_8a7b3c35a4bbec8b988908667c4c3350
#
_entry.id   8a7b3c35a4bbec8b988908667c4c3350
#
_cell.length_a   1.000
_cell.length_b   1.000
_cell.length_c   1.000
_cell.angle_alpha   90.00
_cell.angle_beta   90.00
_cell.angle_gamma   90.00
#
_symmetry.space_group_name_H-M   'P 1'
#
loop_
_entity.id
_entity.type
_entity.pdbx_description
1 polymer ?
#
loop_
_entity_poly.entity_id
_entity_poly.type
_entity_poly.pdbx_seq_one_letter_code
_entity_poly.pdbx_strand_id
1 'polypeptide(L)'
;VRFRYFDPLQQSTVEGELTAGAEVAELVGLVTQLRADCSPALELTGRDGSSLVLGIAKDRAVILWTSADGTTSHTVGGPHDERMHFDYFGAITQVPGHYTVPLTTAVDAAGGYVDQYSRAGVWPCVPLAVD
;
A
#
# COMPACT_ATOMS: atom_id res chain seq x y z
N VAL A 1 -12.87 3.61 -3.14
CA VAL A 1 -11.46 3.36 -3.44
C VAL A 1 -11.32 2.04 -4.17
N ARG A 2 -10.68 2.05 -5.30
CA ARG A 2 -10.40 0.82 -6.05
C ARG A 2 -9.12 0.20 -5.54
N PHE A 3 -9.08 -1.15 -5.52
CA PHE A 3 -7.86 -1.87 -5.20
C PHE A 3 -7.47 -2.78 -6.35
N ARG A 4 -6.18 -3.12 -6.41
CA ARG A 4 -5.69 -4.19 -7.26
C ARG A 4 -4.48 -4.87 -6.65
N TYR A 5 -4.36 -6.16 -6.90
CA TYR A 5 -3.19 -6.97 -6.55
C TYR A 5 -3.03 -8.08 -7.58
N PHE A 6 -1.84 -8.68 -7.63
CA PHE A 6 -1.56 -9.77 -8.56
C PHE A 6 -1.80 -11.12 -7.88
N ASP A 7 -2.60 -11.97 -8.53
CA ASP A 7 -2.85 -13.34 -8.07
C ASP A 7 -1.96 -14.30 -8.86
N PRO A 8 -0.92 -14.90 -8.24
CA PRO A 8 0.00 -15.79 -8.94
C PRO A 8 -0.62 -17.12 -9.31
N LEU A 9 -1.67 -17.55 -8.61
CA LEU A 9 -2.35 -18.82 -8.93
C LEU A 9 -3.13 -18.72 -10.21
N GLN A 10 -3.76 -17.59 -10.48
CA GLN A 10 -4.51 -17.32 -11.69
C GLN A 10 -3.71 -16.55 -12.73
N GLN A 11 -2.51 -16.10 -12.37
CA GLN A 11 -1.64 -15.27 -13.21
C GLN A 11 -2.38 -14.05 -13.77
N SER A 12 -3.15 -13.40 -12.93
CA SER A 12 -3.96 -12.25 -13.32
C SER A 12 -4.03 -11.22 -12.21
N THR A 13 -4.35 -9.98 -12.61
CA THR A 13 -4.59 -8.89 -11.67
C THR A 13 -6.03 -8.97 -11.18
N VAL A 14 -6.21 -8.95 -9.86
CA VAL A 14 -7.52 -8.89 -9.22
C VAL A 14 -7.81 -7.45 -8.86
N GLU A 15 -8.99 -6.96 -9.22
CA GLU A 15 -9.45 -5.61 -8.94
C GLU A 15 -10.80 -5.62 -8.23
N GLY A 16 -11.05 -4.59 -7.44
CA GLY A 16 -12.32 -4.45 -6.74
C GLY A 16 -12.45 -3.09 -6.09
N GLU A 17 -13.47 -2.96 -5.24
CA GLU A 17 -13.77 -1.71 -4.53
C GLU A 17 -13.70 -1.93 -3.02
N LEU A 18 -13.16 -0.94 -2.32
CA LEU A 18 -13.17 -0.87 -0.87
C LEU A 18 -14.03 0.32 -0.45
N THR A 19 -14.91 0.11 0.51
CA THR A 19 -15.79 1.16 1.04
C THR A 19 -15.50 1.50 2.50
N ALA A 20 -14.76 0.66 3.21
CA ALA A 20 -14.41 0.88 4.61
C ALA A 20 -12.95 0.50 4.85
N GLY A 21 -12.28 1.27 5.68
CA GLY A 21 -10.87 1.05 5.98
C GLY A 21 -10.59 -0.29 6.65
N ALA A 22 -11.55 -0.82 7.41
CA ALA A 22 -11.40 -2.13 8.04
C ALA A 22 -11.19 -3.27 7.03
N GLU A 23 -11.65 -3.12 5.80
CA GLU A 23 -11.48 -4.12 4.75
C GLU A 23 -10.02 -4.27 4.31
N VAL A 24 -9.18 -3.26 4.55
CA VAL A 24 -7.78 -3.29 4.15
C VAL A 24 -7.04 -4.43 4.86
N ALA A 25 -7.27 -4.60 6.15
CA ALA A 25 -6.60 -5.66 6.92
C ALA A 25 -6.93 -7.05 6.39
N GLU A 26 -8.18 -7.29 6.02
CA GLU A 26 -8.60 -8.56 5.43
C GLU A 26 -7.93 -8.80 4.07
N LEU A 27 -7.89 -7.75 3.26
CA LEU A 27 -7.28 -7.82 1.93
C LEU A 27 -5.78 -8.07 2.01
N VAL A 28 -5.08 -7.42 2.94
CA VAL A 28 -3.66 -7.64 3.19
C VAL A 28 -3.40 -9.08 3.61
N GLY A 29 -4.24 -9.63 4.48
CA GLY A 29 -4.15 -11.03 4.89
C GLY A 29 -4.28 -11.98 3.70
N LEU A 30 -5.23 -11.72 2.81
CA LEU A 30 -5.41 -12.53 1.60
C LEU A 30 -4.19 -12.45 0.67
N VAL A 31 -3.72 -11.24 0.40
CA VAL A 31 -2.60 -11.00 -0.52
C VAL A 31 -1.32 -11.66 0.00
N THR A 32 -1.05 -11.59 1.29
CA THR A 32 0.14 -12.21 1.88
C THR A 32 0.08 -13.74 1.83
N GLN A 33 -1.10 -14.33 1.95
CA GLN A 33 -1.28 -15.77 1.82
C GLN A 33 -1.01 -16.26 0.39
N LEU A 34 -1.46 -15.49 -0.60
CA LEU A 34 -1.28 -15.83 -2.01
C LEU A 34 0.19 -15.76 -2.44
N ARG A 35 0.98 -14.90 -1.80
CA ARG A 35 2.36 -14.61 -2.19
C ARG A 35 3.33 -14.90 -1.05
N ALA A 36 3.24 -16.09 -0.48
CA ALA A 36 4.11 -16.49 0.65
C ALA A 36 5.60 -16.52 0.30
N ASP A 37 5.94 -16.70 -0.97
CA ASP A 37 7.31 -16.83 -1.48
C ASP A 37 7.95 -15.51 -1.88
N CYS A 38 7.19 -14.43 -1.96
CA CYS A 38 7.74 -13.12 -2.31
C CYS A 38 6.93 -12.01 -1.63
N SER A 39 7.47 -10.81 -1.69
CA SER A 39 6.84 -9.64 -1.05
C SER A 39 5.86 -9.01 -2.03
N PRO A 40 4.56 -9.07 -1.75
CA PRO A 40 3.55 -8.55 -2.67
C PRO A 40 3.34 -7.05 -2.54
N ALA A 41 2.60 -6.48 -3.49
CA ALA A 41 2.12 -5.12 -3.43
C ALA A 41 0.60 -5.09 -3.57
N LEU A 42 -0.02 -4.16 -2.85
CA LEU A 42 -1.43 -3.83 -2.96
C LEU A 42 -1.52 -2.37 -3.39
N GLU A 43 -2.25 -2.07 -4.46
CA GLU A 43 -2.44 -0.70 -4.91
C GLU A 43 -3.87 -0.25 -4.68
N LEU A 44 -4.01 0.94 -4.10
CA LEU A 44 -5.30 1.59 -3.87
C LEU A 44 -5.34 2.87 -4.71
N THR A 45 -6.47 3.11 -5.37
CA THR A 45 -6.65 4.30 -6.21
C THR A 45 -7.89 5.05 -5.76
N GLY A 46 -7.73 6.34 -5.47
CA GLY A 46 -8.82 7.23 -5.10
C GLY A 46 -9.52 7.81 -6.32
N ARG A 47 -10.71 8.37 -6.11
CA ARG A 47 -11.50 8.97 -7.17
C ARG A 47 -10.84 10.20 -7.80
N ASP A 48 -10.00 10.86 -7.03
CA ASP A 48 -9.28 12.08 -7.48
C ASP A 48 -8.05 11.75 -8.33
N GLY A 49 -7.77 10.47 -8.57
CA GLY A 49 -6.59 10.04 -9.31
C GLY A 49 -5.35 9.84 -8.44
N SER A 50 -5.46 10.05 -7.13
CA SER A 50 -4.36 9.69 -6.22
C SER A 50 -4.21 8.17 -6.14
N SER A 51 -3.03 7.72 -5.76
CA SER A 51 -2.77 6.30 -5.58
C SER A 51 -1.90 6.05 -4.35
N LEU A 52 -2.09 4.90 -3.75
CA LEU A 52 -1.32 4.45 -2.60
C LEU A 52 -0.88 3.02 -2.89
N VAL A 53 0.43 2.79 -2.88
CA VAL A 53 1.00 1.45 -3.05
C VAL A 53 1.50 0.99 -1.69
N LEU A 54 1.01 -0.17 -1.26
CA LEU A 54 1.44 -0.83 -0.03
C LEU A 54 2.33 -2.00 -0.44
N GLY A 55 3.64 -1.85 -0.21
CA GLY A 55 4.59 -2.95 -0.40
C GLY A 55 4.76 -3.69 0.92
N ILE A 56 4.66 -5.01 0.89
CA ILE A 56 4.63 -5.83 2.09
C ILE A 56 5.82 -6.79 2.12
N ALA A 57 6.57 -6.80 3.23
CA ALA A 57 7.66 -7.73 3.45
C ALA A 57 7.56 -8.27 4.87
N LYS A 58 6.86 -9.40 5.03
CA LYS A 58 6.62 -10.07 6.32
C LYS A 58 5.86 -9.14 7.29
N ASP A 59 6.52 -8.71 8.37
CA ASP A 59 5.94 -7.87 9.41
C ASP A 59 6.19 -6.38 9.20
N ARG A 60 6.85 -6.02 8.11
CA ARG A 60 7.13 -4.63 7.75
C ARG A 60 6.50 -4.29 6.41
N ALA A 61 6.29 -3.00 6.18
CA ALA A 61 5.68 -2.53 4.95
C ALA A 61 6.14 -1.11 4.65
N VAL A 62 5.92 -0.70 3.40
CA VAL A 62 6.14 0.67 2.96
C VAL A 62 4.88 1.15 2.26
N ILE A 63 4.55 2.42 2.45
CA ILE A 63 3.52 3.09 1.66
C ILE A 63 4.22 4.11 0.77
N LEU A 64 3.92 4.03 -0.53
CA LEU A 64 4.30 5.03 -1.52
C LEU A 64 3.01 5.68 -2.00
N TRP A 65 2.88 6.97 -1.78
CA TRP A 65 1.66 7.71 -2.10
C TRP A 65 1.95 8.73 -3.20
N THR A 66 1.06 8.81 -4.19
CA THR A 66 1.12 9.80 -5.25
C THR A 66 -0.19 10.57 -5.25
N SER A 67 -0.12 11.88 -5.07
CA SER A 67 -1.29 12.74 -5.12
C SER A 67 -1.80 12.91 -6.54
N ALA A 68 -3.00 13.48 -6.68
CA ALA A 68 -3.60 13.73 -7.99
C ALA A 68 -2.73 14.64 -8.88
N ASP A 69 -1.93 15.52 -8.28
CA ASP A 69 -1.04 16.43 -9.02
C ASP A 69 0.34 15.83 -9.30
N GLY A 70 0.58 14.58 -8.91
CA GLY A 70 1.85 13.89 -9.14
C GLY A 70 2.87 14.02 -8.03
N THR A 71 2.57 14.74 -6.94
CA THR A 71 3.46 14.85 -5.78
C THR A 71 3.55 13.49 -5.08
N THR A 72 4.77 13.05 -4.79
CA THR A 72 4.99 11.76 -4.13
C THR A 72 5.40 11.93 -2.68
N SER A 73 5.02 10.96 -1.85
CA SER A 73 5.44 10.87 -0.45
C SER A 73 5.53 9.42 -0.04
N HIS A 74 6.12 9.16 1.12
CA HIS A 74 6.31 7.79 1.59
C HIS A 74 6.30 7.74 3.10
N THR A 75 6.13 6.54 3.65
CA THR A 75 6.27 6.31 5.09
C THR A 75 7.72 6.52 5.51
N VAL A 76 7.90 6.92 6.76
CA VAL A 76 9.21 7.03 7.38
C VAL A 76 9.19 6.24 8.68
N GLY A 77 10.04 5.21 8.73
CA GLY A 77 10.24 4.42 9.93
C GLY A 77 11.47 4.89 10.69
N GLY A 78 11.82 4.16 11.72
CA GLY A 78 13.06 4.39 12.44
C GLY A 78 14.28 3.90 11.64
N PRO A 79 15.49 4.00 12.22
CA PRO A 79 16.70 3.50 11.56
C PRO A 79 16.57 2.02 11.22
N HIS A 80 16.77 1.68 9.96
CA HIS A 80 16.70 0.31 9.48
C HIS A 80 17.56 0.24 8.22
N ASP A 81 18.66 -0.50 8.28
CA ASP A 81 19.70 -0.46 7.27
C ASP A 81 19.39 -1.35 6.06
N GLU A 82 18.59 -2.39 6.25
CA GLU A 82 18.27 -3.32 5.18
C GLU A 82 17.29 -2.69 4.20
N ARG A 83 17.60 -2.80 2.91
CA ARG A 83 16.67 -2.39 1.86
C ARG A 83 15.52 -3.37 1.78
N MET A 84 14.32 -2.87 1.50
CA MET A 84 13.15 -3.67 1.27
C MET A 84 12.91 -3.82 -0.23
N HIS A 85 12.57 -5.04 -0.65
CA HIS A 85 12.16 -5.34 -2.02
C HIS A 85 10.72 -5.80 -2.02
N PHE A 86 9.96 -5.38 -3.01
CA PHE A 86 8.62 -5.94 -3.22
C PHE A 86 8.32 -6.00 -4.72
N ASP A 87 7.39 -6.87 -5.08
CA ASP A 87 6.98 -7.09 -6.45
C ASP A 87 5.77 -6.20 -6.78
N TYR A 88 5.99 -5.17 -7.59
CA TYR A 88 4.93 -4.29 -8.06
C TYR A 88 4.50 -4.77 -9.45
N PHE A 89 3.55 -5.68 -9.51
CA PHE A 89 2.96 -6.22 -10.75
C PHE A 89 4.03 -6.66 -11.77
N GLY A 90 5.01 -7.41 -11.31
CA GLY A 90 6.10 -7.93 -12.12
C GLY A 90 7.38 -7.09 -12.11
N ALA A 91 7.32 -5.86 -11.57
CA ALA A 91 8.49 -5.00 -11.44
C ALA A 91 9.02 -5.06 -10.02
N ILE A 92 10.20 -5.62 -9.82
CA ILE A 92 10.84 -5.66 -8.51
C ILE A 92 11.24 -4.24 -8.11
N THR A 93 10.64 -3.75 -7.04
CA THR A 93 10.84 -2.39 -6.54
C THR A 93 11.65 -2.46 -5.26
N GLN A 94 12.64 -1.59 -5.15
CA GLN A 94 13.53 -1.52 -3.99
C GLN A 94 13.39 -0.17 -3.32
N VAL A 95 13.23 -0.16 -1.99
CA VAL A 95 13.16 1.06 -1.21
C VAL A 95 14.15 1.01 -0.06
N PRO A 96 14.64 2.19 0.41
CA PRO A 96 15.50 2.23 1.58
C PRO A 96 14.78 1.65 2.81
N GLY A 97 15.53 0.96 3.67
CA GLY A 97 14.95 0.32 4.85
C GLY A 97 14.29 1.29 5.81
N HIS A 98 14.79 2.54 5.89
CA HIS A 98 14.21 3.54 6.80
C HIS A 98 12.85 4.06 6.33
N TYR A 99 12.39 3.70 5.13
CA TYR A 99 11.01 3.97 4.69
C TYR A 99 10.02 3.00 5.33
N THR A 100 10.49 1.83 5.77
CA THR A 100 9.60 0.78 6.24
C THR A 100 9.09 1.05 7.65
N VAL A 101 7.85 0.64 7.88
CA VAL A 101 7.17 0.72 9.17
C VAL A 101 6.62 -0.66 9.52
N PRO A 102 6.21 -0.89 10.77
CA PRO A 102 5.49 -2.13 11.07
C PRO A 102 4.26 -2.30 10.19
N LEU A 103 3.97 -3.51 9.79
CA LEU A 103 2.84 -3.80 8.90
C LEU A 103 1.53 -3.25 9.45
N THR A 104 1.29 -3.36 10.75
CA THR A 104 0.08 -2.85 11.38
C THR A 104 -0.07 -1.34 11.20
N THR A 105 1.03 -0.59 11.32
CA THR A 105 1.03 0.86 11.10
C THR A 105 0.66 1.19 9.66
N ALA A 106 1.21 0.47 8.69
CA ALA A 106 0.90 0.69 7.28
C ALA A 106 -0.54 0.34 6.96
N VAL A 107 -1.05 -0.76 7.52
CA VAL A 107 -2.45 -1.17 7.34
C VAL A 107 -3.41 -0.11 7.89
N ASP A 108 -3.11 0.44 9.07
CA ASP A 108 -3.94 1.50 9.67
C ASP A 108 -3.93 2.76 8.79
N ALA A 109 -2.79 3.15 8.27
CA ALA A 109 -2.69 4.32 7.39
C ALA A 109 -3.46 4.10 6.08
N ALA A 110 -3.35 2.91 5.48
CA ALA A 110 -4.08 2.57 4.27
C ALA A 110 -5.59 2.51 4.54
N GLY A 111 -6.00 2.01 5.70
CA GLY A 111 -7.40 2.02 6.13
C GLY A 111 -7.94 3.44 6.25
N GLY A 112 -7.16 4.35 6.81
CA GLY A 112 -7.53 5.76 6.91
C GLY A 112 -7.72 6.40 5.53
N TYR A 113 -6.86 6.08 4.58
CA TYR A 113 -7.00 6.52 3.20
C TYR A 113 -8.35 6.08 2.62
N VAL A 114 -8.70 4.80 2.79
CA VAL A 114 -9.98 4.26 2.28
C VAL A 114 -11.17 4.96 2.94
N ASP A 115 -11.16 5.13 4.25
CA ASP A 115 -12.26 5.77 4.98
C ASP A 115 -12.49 7.20 4.51
N GLN A 116 -11.42 7.97 4.32
CA GLN A 116 -11.53 9.36 3.90
C GLN A 116 -12.12 9.49 2.48
N TYR A 117 -11.60 8.71 1.54
CA TYR A 117 -12.08 8.78 0.16
C TYR A 117 -13.49 8.21 -0.02
N SER A 118 -13.86 7.24 0.80
CA SER A 118 -15.20 6.64 0.74
C SER A 118 -16.27 7.58 1.30
N ARG A 119 -15.90 8.45 2.26
CA ARG A 119 -16.87 9.36 2.90
C ARG A 119 -17.08 10.64 2.11
N ALA A 120 -16.02 11.39 1.89
CA ALA A 120 -16.12 12.76 1.39
C ALA A 120 -15.26 13.03 0.16
N GLY A 121 -14.46 12.09 -0.26
CA GLY A 121 -13.50 12.30 -1.33
C GLY A 121 -12.39 13.28 -0.97
N VAL A 122 -12.22 13.60 0.30
CA VAL A 122 -11.20 14.53 0.78
C VAL A 122 -10.23 13.76 1.67
N TRP A 123 -8.97 13.83 1.34
CA TRP A 123 -7.92 13.26 2.15
C TRP A 123 -7.38 14.33 3.09
N PRO A 124 -7.53 14.20 4.42
CA PRO A 124 -6.90 15.14 5.35
C PRO A 124 -5.39 14.95 5.31
N CYS A 125 -4.65 15.76 6.02
CA CYS A 125 -3.20 15.65 6.07
C CYS A 125 -2.75 14.22 6.35
N VAL A 126 -1.98 13.65 5.44
CA VAL A 126 -1.47 12.31 5.54
C VAL A 126 -0.13 12.35 6.27
N PRO A 127 0.09 11.50 7.29
CA PRO A 127 1.37 11.46 8.00
C PRO A 127 2.43 10.72 7.18
N LEU A 128 2.70 11.18 5.97
CA LEU A 128 3.73 10.65 5.09
C LEU A 128 4.76 11.72 4.82
N ALA A 129 6.03 11.32 4.73
CA ALA A 129 7.10 12.24 4.35
C ALA A 129 7.04 12.49 2.85
N VAL A 130 7.25 13.74 2.45
CA VAL A 130 7.30 14.11 1.03
C VAL A 130 8.71 13.88 0.51
N ASP A 131 8.81 13.22 -0.62
CA ASP A 131 10.09 12.97 -1.30
C ASP A 131 10.70 14.24 -1.88
#